data_9408f97a86383551046d3a373d8148f4
#
_entry.id   9408f97a86383551046d3a373d8148f4
#
_cell.length_a   1.000
_cell.length_b   1.000
_cell.length_c   1.000
_cell.angle_alpha   90.00
_cell.angle_beta   90.00
_cell.angle_gamma   90.00
#
_symmetry.space_group_name_H-M   'P 1'
#
loop_
_entity.id
_entity.type
_entity.pdbx_description
1 polymer ?
#
loop_
_entity_poly.entity_id
_entity_poly.type
_entity_poly.pdbx_seq_one_letter_code
_entity_poly.pdbx_strand_id
1 'polypeptide(L)'
;MLLKRLSFSFFLIFIFNCSSGDGSGNGSDQINTSALSVGDTYPGFDDLNICANQDLNFDYDDTSTVILVSFFASWWGDCQAHVSSLEALHQQYRQQGLVIVSPGKDIGNPYTCDSWKSTFGASYIIANDNERIIEQQLSKDGTHPYHVLIDKSRIIRYSQTGYDQGALESLIQTTLNE
;
A
#
# COMPACT_ATOMS: atom_id res chain seq x y z
N MET A 1 65.88 -37.82 -25.15
CA MET A 1 64.55 -37.56 -25.78
C MET A 1 63.75 -36.70 -24.81
N LEU A 2 63.84 -35.35 -25.03
CA LEU A 2 63.29 -34.36 -24.12
C LEU A 2 61.89 -33.98 -24.58
N LEU A 3 60.89 -34.21 -23.75
CA LEU A 3 59.54 -33.60 -23.96
C LEU A 3 59.47 -32.26 -23.25
N LYS A 4 59.36 -31.18 -24.05
CA LYS A 4 59.06 -29.83 -23.55
C LYS A 4 57.59 -29.72 -23.16
N ARG A 5 57.31 -29.38 -21.91
CA ARG A 5 56.00 -28.96 -21.44
C ARG A 5 55.75 -27.50 -21.82
N LEU A 6 54.71 -27.23 -22.65
CA LEU A 6 54.20 -25.87 -22.86
C LEU A 6 53.25 -25.54 -21.74
N SER A 7 53.56 -24.46 -21.01
CA SER A 7 52.68 -23.84 -20.03
C SER A 7 51.81 -22.80 -20.76
N PHE A 8 50.49 -23.03 -20.77
CA PHE A 8 49.51 -22.05 -21.27
C PHE A 8 49.09 -21.18 -20.10
N SER A 9 49.55 -19.94 -20.08
CA SER A 9 49.13 -18.93 -19.11
C SER A 9 47.85 -18.29 -19.61
N PHE A 10 46.73 -18.56 -18.89
CA PHE A 10 45.43 -17.94 -19.17
C PHE A 10 45.40 -16.58 -18.49
N PHE A 11 45.49 -15.52 -19.28
CA PHE A 11 45.39 -14.15 -18.81
C PHE A 11 43.91 -13.77 -18.75
N LEU A 12 43.32 -13.72 -17.53
CA LEU A 12 41.96 -13.22 -17.32
C LEU A 12 41.99 -11.68 -17.38
N ILE A 13 41.42 -11.12 -18.43
CA ILE A 13 41.21 -9.67 -18.55
C ILE A 13 39.90 -9.36 -17.83
N PHE A 14 39.98 -8.74 -16.65
CA PHE A 14 38.88 -8.09 -16.00
C PHE A 14 38.64 -6.74 -16.66
N ILE A 15 37.57 -6.64 -17.47
CA ILE A 15 37.06 -5.36 -17.96
C ILE A 15 36.16 -4.77 -16.87
N PHE A 16 36.70 -3.79 -16.13
CA PHE A 16 35.91 -2.91 -15.28
C PHE A 16 35.10 -1.97 -16.18
N ASN A 17 33.80 -2.25 -16.32
CA ASN A 17 32.87 -1.30 -16.96
C ASN A 17 32.43 -0.29 -15.89
N CYS A 18 33.12 0.85 -15.84
CA CYS A 18 32.75 1.99 -15.02
C CYS A 18 31.65 2.74 -15.79
N SER A 19 30.38 2.50 -15.45
CA SER A 19 29.27 3.30 -15.95
C SER A 19 29.13 4.53 -15.07
N SER A 20 29.54 5.67 -15.60
CA SER A 20 29.29 6.99 -15.03
C SER A 20 27.79 7.29 -15.19
N GLY A 21 27.02 7.20 -14.12
CA GLY A 21 25.64 7.64 -14.09
C GLY A 21 25.57 9.13 -13.82
N ASP A 22 25.31 9.92 -14.86
CA ASP A 22 24.92 11.32 -14.73
C ASP A 22 23.55 11.40 -14.05
N GLY A 23 23.53 11.96 -12.85
CA GLY A 23 22.31 12.29 -12.12
C GLY A 23 21.61 13.49 -12.75
N SER A 24 20.66 13.25 -13.63
CA SER A 24 19.67 14.26 -14.02
C SER A 24 18.35 13.90 -13.34
N GLY A 25 18.00 14.66 -12.30
CA GLY A 25 16.73 14.54 -11.59
C GLY A 25 15.57 14.94 -12.50
N ASN A 26 14.98 13.97 -13.18
CA ASN A 26 13.61 14.06 -13.64
C ASN A 26 12.76 13.23 -12.66
N GLY A 27 11.85 13.90 -11.94
CA GLY A 27 10.80 13.24 -11.19
C GLY A 27 9.86 12.50 -12.14
N SER A 28 10.31 11.39 -12.68
CA SER A 28 9.43 10.40 -13.29
C SER A 28 8.84 9.61 -12.13
N ASP A 29 7.52 9.61 -12.02
CA ASP A 29 6.79 8.68 -11.16
C ASP A 29 7.25 7.26 -11.52
N GLN A 30 8.17 6.74 -10.71
CA GLN A 30 8.70 5.38 -10.92
C GLN A 30 7.59 4.42 -10.48
N ILE A 31 6.98 3.75 -11.46
CA ILE A 31 6.05 2.66 -11.17
C ILE A 31 6.78 1.62 -10.33
N ASN A 32 6.27 1.36 -9.13
CA ASN A 32 6.78 0.31 -8.26
C ASN A 32 6.40 -1.06 -8.82
N THR A 33 7.30 -1.67 -9.58
CA THR A 33 7.07 -2.98 -10.21
C THR A 33 7.10 -4.13 -9.21
N SER A 34 7.52 -3.89 -7.96
CA SER A 34 7.51 -4.87 -6.88
C SER A 34 6.21 -4.86 -6.07
N ALA A 35 5.35 -3.85 -6.24
CA ALA A 35 4.05 -3.81 -5.58
C ALA A 35 3.14 -4.94 -6.08
N LEU A 36 2.38 -5.51 -5.14
CA LEU A 36 1.43 -6.57 -5.42
C LEU A 36 0.31 -6.11 -6.35
N SER A 37 -0.23 -7.04 -7.12
CA SER A 37 -1.22 -6.83 -8.16
C SER A 37 -2.55 -7.52 -7.83
N VAL A 38 -3.60 -7.15 -8.54
CA VAL A 38 -4.87 -7.91 -8.50
C VAL A 38 -4.60 -9.37 -8.85
N GLY A 39 -5.08 -10.27 -7.99
CA GLY A 39 -4.86 -11.72 -8.06
C GLY A 39 -3.75 -12.23 -7.15
N ASP A 40 -2.86 -11.36 -6.66
CA ASP A 40 -1.82 -11.77 -5.71
C ASP A 40 -2.40 -11.92 -4.30
N THR A 41 -1.77 -12.78 -3.51
CA THR A 41 -2.07 -12.90 -2.08
C THR A 41 -1.30 -11.84 -1.30
N TYR A 42 -1.99 -11.06 -0.51
CA TYR A 42 -1.36 -10.13 0.43
C TYR A 42 -0.96 -10.86 1.70
N PRO A 43 0.31 -10.84 2.12
CA PRO A 43 0.79 -11.63 3.25
C PRO A 43 0.36 -11.07 4.63
N GLY A 44 -0.02 -9.80 4.72
CA GLY A 44 -0.44 -9.16 5.96
C GLY A 44 0.24 -7.82 6.22
N PHE A 45 -0.11 -7.25 7.36
CA PHE A 45 0.41 -5.95 7.81
C PHE A 45 1.50 -6.19 8.87
N ASP A 46 2.73 -6.46 8.45
CA ASP A 46 3.82 -6.79 9.37
C ASP A 46 4.12 -5.70 10.42
N ASP A 47 3.90 -4.42 10.06
CA ASP A 47 4.22 -3.27 10.91
C ASP A 47 3.10 -2.22 10.91
N LEU A 48 1.83 -2.66 11.03
CA LEU A 48 0.71 -1.73 11.06
C LEU A 48 0.73 -0.89 12.34
N ASN A 49 1.27 0.33 12.24
CA ASN A 49 1.30 1.29 13.33
C ASN A 49 -0.06 2.01 13.45
N ILE A 50 -1.03 1.33 14.08
CA ILE A 50 -2.36 1.89 14.32
C ILE A 50 -2.23 3.11 15.24
N CYS A 51 -2.84 4.22 14.84
CA CYS A 51 -2.87 5.43 15.64
C CYS A 51 -3.51 5.15 17.01
N ALA A 52 -2.92 5.68 18.08
CA ALA A 52 -3.41 5.51 19.44
C ALA A 52 -4.88 5.97 19.56
N ASN A 53 -5.58 5.53 20.63
CA ASN A 53 -6.98 5.82 20.91
C ASN A 53 -7.99 5.27 19.89
N GLN A 54 -7.63 4.18 19.22
CA GLN A 54 -8.57 3.42 18.42
C GLN A 54 -8.86 2.10 19.16
N ASP A 55 -10.12 1.91 19.54
CA ASP A 55 -10.59 0.65 20.15
C ASP A 55 -10.87 -0.35 19.04
N LEU A 56 -9.79 -0.97 18.51
CA LEU A 56 -9.87 -1.77 17.31
C LEU A 56 -9.21 -3.12 17.54
N ASN A 57 -10.05 -4.13 17.64
CA ASN A 57 -9.66 -5.53 17.53
C ASN A 57 -9.53 -5.87 16.03
N PHE A 58 -8.51 -5.31 15.35
CA PHE A 58 -8.20 -5.69 13.99
C PHE A 58 -7.31 -6.93 14.01
N ASP A 59 -7.85 -8.03 13.52
CA ASP A 59 -7.14 -9.28 13.30
C ASP A 59 -7.08 -9.54 11.79
N TYR A 60 -5.88 -9.50 11.23
CA TYR A 60 -5.68 -9.80 9.81
C TYR A 60 -6.01 -11.25 9.47
N ASP A 61 -5.82 -12.17 10.40
CA ASP A 61 -6.05 -13.61 10.20
C ASP A 61 -7.54 -13.99 10.28
N ASP A 62 -8.40 -13.04 10.68
CA ASP A 62 -9.86 -13.25 10.66
C ASP A 62 -10.39 -13.29 9.21
N THR A 63 -10.44 -14.51 8.66
CA THR A 63 -10.92 -14.79 7.29
C THR A 63 -12.40 -14.52 7.06
N SER A 64 -13.14 -14.03 8.04
CA SER A 64 -14.52 -13.56 7.87
C SER A 64 -14.59 -12.12 7.33
N THR A 65 -13.46 -11.40 7.27
CA THR A 65 -13.39 -9.99 6.90
C THR A 65 -12.89 -9.75 5.48
N VAL A 66 -13.48 -8.76 4.83
CA VAL A 66 -12.99 -8.11 3.61
C VAL A 66 -12.29 -6.81 4.02
N ILE A 67 -11.11 -6.54 3.50
CA ILE A 67 -10.30 -5.40 3.91
C ILE A 67 -10.20 -4.40 2.77
N LEU A 68 -10.60 -3.16 3.02
CA LEU A 68 -10.31 -2.03 2.14
C LEU A 68 -9.13 -1.25 2.71
N VAL A 69 -8.00 -1.27 2.01
CA VAL A 69 -6.85 -0.41 2.32
C VAL A 69 -7.00 0.88 1.52
N SER A 70 -6.96 2.03 2.21
CA SER A 70 -7.12 3.34 1.58
C SER A 70 -5.97 4.26 1.99
N PHE A 71 -4.97 4.38 1.12
CA PHE A 71 -3.81 5.24 1.36
C PHE A 71 -4.12 6.72 1.21
N PHE A 72 -3.58 7.54 2.09
CA PHE A 72 -3.76 8.99 2.05
C PHE A 72 -2.50 9.77 2.45
N ALA A 73 -2.43 11.01 1.98
CA ALA A 73 -1.51 12.01 2.50
C ALA A 73 -2.29 13.01 3.35
N SER A 74 -1.83 13.29 4.58
CA SER A 74 -2.60 14.07 5.54
C SER A 74 -2.91 15.51 5.08
N TRP A 75 -2.08 16.08 4.24
CA TRP A 75 -2.20 17.45 3.71
C TRP A 75 -2.95 17.53 2.37
N TRP A 76 -3.27 16.41 1.70
CA TRP A 76 -3.85 16.42 0.36
C TRP A 76 -5.37 16.55 0.38
N GLY A 77 -5.86 17.62 -0.28
CA GLY A 77 -7.30 17.97 -0.27
C GLY A 77 -8.23 16.89 -0.79
N ASP A 78 -7.83 16.16 -1.84
CA ASP A 78 -8.65 15.06 -2.37
C ASP A 78 -8.77 13.91 -1.35
N CYS A 79 -7.70 13.59 -0.62
CA CYS A 79 -7.77 12.61 0.46
C CYS A 79 -8.73 13.05 1.57
N GLN A 80 -8.68 14.34 1.94
CA GLN A 80 -9.58 14.91 2.95
C GLN A 80 -11.06 14.85 2.49
N ALA A 81 -11.32 15.14 1.22
CA ALA A 81 -12.67 15.08 0.65
C ALA A 81 -13.26 13.65 0.64
N HIS A 82 -12.43 12.62 0.51
CA HIS A 82 -12.88 11.23 0.45
C HIS A 82 -13.19 10.60 1.82
N VAL A 83 -12.77 11.22 2.93
CA VAL A 83 -12.99 10.64 4.27
C VAL A 83 -14.47 10.38 4.54
N SER A 84 -15.36 11.31 4.17
CA SER A 84 -16.81 11.15 4.39
C SER A 84 -17.39 9.97 3.62
N SER A 85 -16.90 9.71 2.40
CA SER A 85 -17.36 8.57 1.59
C SER A 85 -16.85 7.25 2.16
N LEU A 86 -15.59 7.19 2.61
CA LEU A 86 -15.03 6.01 3.30
C LEU A 86 -15.76 5.75 4.62
N GLU A 87 -16.09 6.80 5.37
CA GLU A 87 -16.87 6.68 6.60
C GLU A 87 -18.27 6.13 6.32
N ALA A 88 -18.95 6.57 5.26
CA ALA A 88 -20.22 6.02 4.85
C ALA A 88 -20.14 4.52 4.52
N LEU A 89 -19.13 4.09 3.77
CA LEU A 89 -18.89 2.66 3.49
C LEU A 89 -18.62 1.88 4.78
N HIS A 90 -17.81 2.43 5.68
CA HIS A 90 -17.53 1.82 6.98
C HIS A 90 -18.80 1.61 7.79
N GLN A 91 -19.62 2.64 7.96
CA GLN A 91 -20.87 2.55 8.72
C GLN A 91 -21.87 1.55 8.09
N GLN A 92 -21.92 1.49 6.77
CA GLN A 92 -22.85 0.63 6.04
C GLN A 92 -22.46 -0.85 6.09
N TYR A 93 -21.16 -1.16 5.97
CA TYR A 93 -20.70 -2.54 5.73
C TYR A 93 -19.90 -3.17 6.88
N ARG A 94 -19.51 -2.42 7.93
CA ARG A 94 -18.74 -2.97 9.05
C ARG A 94 -19.38 -4.17 9.73
N GLN A 95 -20.71 -4.17 9.85
CA GLN A 95 -21.46 -5.28 10.44
C GLN A 95 -21.56 -6.50 9.50
N GLN A 96 -21.21 -6.32 8.23
CA GLN A 96 -21.18 -7.37 7.22
C GLN A 96 -19.76 -7.93 7.00
N GLY A 97 -18.78 -7.43 7.77
CA GLY A 97 -17.39 -7.88 7.71
C GLY A 97 -16.43 -6.99 6.93
N LEU A 98 -16.84 -5.76 6.55
CA LEU A 98 -15.89 -4.80 5.95
C LEU A 98 -15.03 -4.15 7.04
N VAL A 99 -13.72 -4.26 6.90
CA VAL A 99 -12.74 -3.50 7.67
C VAL A 99 -12.07 -2.49 6.74
N ILE A 100 -12.04 -1.22 7.14
CA ILE A 100 -11.28 -0.19 6.43
C ILE A 100 -10.03 0.14 7.23
N VAL A 101 -8.86 -0.03 6.59
CA VAL A 101 -7.55 0.35 7.11
C VAL A 101 -7.00 1.48 6.25
N SER A 102 -6.70 2.61 6.85
CA SER A 102 -6.21 3.78 6.12
C SER A 102 -4.80 4.16 6.58
N PRO A 103 -3.76 3.63 5.92
CA PRO A 103 -2.39 4.03 6.16
C PRO A 103 -2.16 5.44 5.59
N GLY A 104 -1.68 6.34 6.46
CA GLY A 104 -1.42 7.73 6.08
C GLY A 104 0.05 8.07 6.13
N LYS A 105 0.52 8.80 5.12
CA LYS A 105 1.82 9.45 5.14
C LYS A 105 1.72 10.89 5.62
N ASP A 106 2.84 11.43 6.09
CA ASP A 106 2.96 12.79 6.64
C ASP A 106 2.04 13.02 7.85
N ILE A 107 1.74 11.95 8.60
CA ILE A 107 1.04 12.03 9.87
C ILE A 107 1.92 12.82 10.85
N GLY A 108 1.33 13.87 11.46
CA GLY A 108 2.01 14.84 12.33
C GLY A 108 2.11 16.22 11.72
N ASN A 109 1.96 16.36 10.39
CA ASN A 109 1.98 17.66 9.72
C ASN A 109 1.11 17.66 8.43
N PRO A 110 0.00 18.42 8.35
CA PRO A 110 -0.52 19.31 9.42
C PRO A 110 -1.35 18.60 10.50
N TYR A 111 -1.76 17.34 10.26
CA TYR A 111 -2.66 16.61 11.14
C TYR A 111 -1.95 15.45 11.84
N THR A 112 -2.09 15.39 13.17
CA THR A 112 -1.82 14.18 13.93
C THR A 112 -2.94 13.14 13.69
N CYS A 113 -2.76 11.89 14.11
CA CYS A 113 -3.80 10.87 14.05
C CYS A 113 -5.13 11.35 14.66
N ASP A 114 -5.08 11.91 15.87
CA ASP A 114 -6.29 12.34 16.60
C ASP A 114 -6.95 13.55 15.94
N SER A 115 -6.13 14.52 15.48
CA SER A 115 -6.69 15.69 14.79
C SER A 115 -7.25 15.33 13.42
N TRP A 116 -6.67 14.37 12.70
CA TRP A 116 -7.24 13.86 11.46
C TRP A 116 -8.62 13.24 11.69
N LYS A 117 -8.71 12.29 12.63
CA LYS A 117 -9.98 11.64 12.97
C LYS A 117 -11.05 12.63 13.40
N SER A 118 -10.71 13.55 14.30
CA SER A 118 -11.68 14.52 14.83
C SER A 118 -12.10 15.58 13.79
N THR A 119 -11.19 15.99 12.92
CA THR A 119 -11.46 17.01 11.90
C THR A 119 -12.34 16.46 10.78
N PHE A 120 -12.06 15.25 10.31
CA PHE A 120 -12.73 14.68 9.15
C PHE A 120 -13.79 13.62 9.51
N GLY A 121 -13.92 13.24 10.78
CA GLY A 121 -14.95 12.33 11.25
C GLY A 121 -14.70 10.86 10.93
N ALA A 122 -13.43 10.45 10.73
CA ALA A 122 -13.08 9.06 10.46
C ALA A 122 -13.22 8.20 11.71
N SER A 123 -14.04 7.14 11.66
CA SER A 123 -14.17 6.15 12.74
C SER A 123 -13.52 4.80 12.41
N TYR A 124 -13.14 4.59 11.15
CA TYR A 124 -12.36 3.42 10.71
C TYR A 124 -10.89 3.50 11.13
N ILE A 125 -10.11 2.45 10.85
CA ILE A 125 -8.71 2.34 11.27
C ILE A 125 -7.83 3.35 10.53
N ILE A 126 -7.16 4.21 11.27
CA ILE A 126 -6.09 5.07 10.77
C ILE A 126 -4.76 4.52 11.27
N ALA A 127 -3.79 4.36 10.38
CA ALA A 127 -2.45 3.93 10.71
C ALA A 127 -1.41 4.94 10.23
N ASN A 128 -0.31 5.06 10.94
CA ASN A 128 0.83 5.88 10.54
C ASN A 128 1.74 5.04 9.63
N ASP A 129 1.86 5.44 8.38
CA ASP A 129 2.74 4.84 7.37
C ASP A 129 3.73 5.90 6.82
N ASN A 130 4.28 6.76 7.70
CA ASN A 130 5.24 7.79 7.31
C ASN A 130 6.48 7.20 6.62
N GLU A 131 6.88 5.99 6.99
CA GLU A 131 7.98 5.25 6.37
C GLU A 131 7.56 4.58 5.04
N ARG A 132 6.28 4.64 4.68
CA ARG A 132 5.70 4.08 3.46
C ARG A 132 5.91 2.57 3.30
N ILE A 133 5.94 1.83 4.38
CA ILE A 133 6.18 0.37 4.37
C ILE A 133 5.01 -0.35 3.71
N ILE A 134 3.79 -0.05 4.12
CA ILE A 134 2.57 -0.67 3.58
C ILE A 134 2.31 -0.15 2.16
N GLU A 135 2.52 1.16 1.95
CA GLU A 135 2.34 1.76 0.63
C GLU A 135 3.25 1.12 -0.42
N GLN A 136 4.51 0.86 -0.12
CA GLN A 136 5.45 0.22 -1.06
C GLN A 136 5.06 -1.22 -1.44
N GLN A 137 4.33 -1.92 -0.56
CA GLN A 137 3.85 -3.26 -0.84
C GLN A 137 2.63 -3.28 -1.76
N LEU A 138 1.75 -2.29 -1.65
CA LEU A 138 0.42 -2.31 -2.25
C LEU A 138 0.18 -1.23 -3.32
N SER A 139 0.84 -0.08 -3.25
CA SER A 139 0.65 1.01 -4.20
C SER A 139 1.70 0.96 -5.31
N LYS A 140 1.23 1.00 -6.58
CA LYS A 140 2.10 0.92 -7.76
C LYS A 140 2.76 2.24 -8.13
N ASP A 141 2.09 3.34 -7.88
CA ASP A 141 2.51 4.67 -8.36
C ASP A 141 2.75 5.68 -7.24
N GLY A 142 2.41 5.32 -5.98
CA GLY A 142 2.58 6.20 -4.83
C GLY A 142 1.68 7.44 -4.85
N THR A 143 0.70 7.51 -5.76
CA THR A 143 -0.30 8.58 -5.81
C THR A 143 -1.39 8.39 -4.76
N HIS A 144 -2.07 9.48 -4.39
CA HIS A 144 -3.10 9.46 -3.34
C HIS A 144 -4.35 10.22 -3.82
N PRO A 145 -5.55 9.78 -3.40
CA PRO A 145 -5.82 8.54 -2.68
C PRO A 145 -5.58 7.29 -3.56
N TYR A 146 -5.16 6.20 -2.96
CA TYR A 146 -4.99 4.90 -3.61
C TYR A 146 -5.75 3.83 -2.82
N HIS A 147 -6.45 2.93 -3.51
CA HIS A 147 -7.32 1.95 -2.86
C HIS A 147 -6.99 0.53 -3.28
N VAL A 148 -6.96 -0.37 -2.30
CA VAL A 148 -6.76 -1.81 -2.50
C VAL A 148 -7.87 -2.55 -1.75
N LEU A 149 -8.61 -3.41 -2.44
CA LEU A 149 -9.59 -4.31 -1.82
C LEU A 149 -9.02 -5.72 -1.74
N ILE A 150 -9.07 -6.31 -0.56
CA ILE A 150 -8.55 -7.64 -0.24
C ILE A 150 -9.71 -8.49 0.26
N ASP A 151 -9.92 -9.65 -0.36
CA ASP A 151 -11.01 -10.56 0.00
C ASP A 151 -10.71 -11.42 1.25
N LYS A 152 -11.67 -12.25 1.63
CA LYS A 152 -11.59 -13.17 2.77
C LYS A 152 -10.47 -14.22 2.64
N SER A 153 -10.04 -14.53 1.41
CA SER A 153 -8.90 -15.40 1.11
C SER A 153 -7.57 -14.65 1.02
N ARG A 154 -7.57 -13.35 1.34
CA ARG A 154 -6.41 -12.47 1.26
C ARG A 154 -5.90 -12.24 -0.17
N ILE A 155 -6.77 -12.43 -1.17
CA ILE A 155 -6.46 -12.10 -2.56
C ILE A 155 -6.85 -10.66 -2.86
N ILE A 156 -5.95 -9.93 -3.52
CA ILE A 156 -6.21 -8.55 -3.97
C ILE A 156 -7.22 -8.59 -5.11
N ARG A 157 -8.37 -7.94 -4.94
CA ARG A 157 -9.47 -7.89 -5.90
C ARG A 157 -9.55 -6.56 -6.66
N TYR A 158 -8.95 -5.53 -6.09
CA TYR A 158 -8.91 -4.17 -6.66
C TYR A 158 -7.64 -3.45 -6.21
N SER A 159 -7.06 -2.64 -7.10
CA SER A 159 -5.85 -1.86 -6.81
C SER A 159 -5.77 -0.70 -7.80
N GLN A 160 -6.15 0.52 -7.38
CA GLN A 160 -6.19 1.70 -8.26
C GLN A 160 -6.04 3.02 -7.51
N THR A 161 -5.52 4.00 -8.24
CA THR A 161 -5.51 5.42 -7.85
C THR A 161 -6.88 6.08 -8.08
N GLY A 162 -7.19 7.07 -7.25
CA GLY A 162 -8.45 7.80 -7.32
C GLY A 162 -9.59 7.06 -6.66
N TYR A 163 -10.78 7.66 -6.70
CA TYR A 163 -11.95 7.14 -5.99
C TYR A 163 -13.19 7.16 -6.89
N ASP A 164 -13.54 5.99 -7.41
CA ASP A 164 -14.86 5.75 -8.01
C ASP A 164 -15.72 5.02 -6.97
N GLN A 165 -16.54 5.79 -6.25
CA GLN A 165 -17.36 5.26 -5.16
C GLN A 165 -18.30 4.15 -5.65
N GLY A 166 -18.96 4.32 -6.80
CA GLY A 166 -19.94 3.37 -7.29
C GLY A 166 -19.32 2.02 -7.67
N ALA A 167 -18.20 2.06 -8.38
CA ALA A 167 -17.47 0.86 -8.76
C ALA A 167 -16.88 0.14 -7.53
N LEU A 168 -16.27 0.88 -6.60
CA LEU A 168 -15.69 0.30 -5.39
C LEU A 168 -16.77 -0.29 -4.48
N GLU A 169 -17.88 0.39 -4.26
CA GLU A 169 -18.99 -0.10 -3.44
C GLU A 169 -19.61 -1.38 -4.02
N SER A 170 -19.84 -1.43 -5.33
CA SER A 170 -20.36 -2.62 -6.00
C SER A 170 -19.43 -3.82 -5.82
N LEU A 171 -18.12 -3.59 -5.90
CA LEU A 171 -17.12 -4.64 -5.69
C LEU A 171 -17.05 -5.10 -4.23
N ILE A 172 -17.12 -4.17 -3.27
CA ILE A 172 -17.21 -4.49 -1.84
C ILE A 172 -18.41 -5.40 -1.57
N GLN A 173 -19.60 -5.04 -2.07
CA GLN A 173 -20.81 -5.85 -1.91
C GLN A 173 -20.64 -7.26 -2.48
N THR A 174 -20.06 -7.38 -3.68
CA THR A 174 -19.81 -8.68 -4.31
C THR A 174 -18.86 -9.51 -3.45
N THR A 175 -17.73 -8.92 -3.02
CA THR A 175 -16.70 -9.62 -2.25
C THR A 175 -17.17 -10.02 -0.84
N LEU A 176 -18.04 -9.24 -0.21
CA LEU A 176 -18.65 -9.58 1.09
C LEU A 176 -19.57 -10.80 1.00
N ASN A 177 -20.18 -11.05 -0.17
CA ASN A 177 -21.12 -12.15 -0.40
C ASN A 177 -20.45 -13.44 -0.90
N GLU A 178 -19.14 -13.41 -1.21
CA GLU A 178 -18.32 -14.60 -1.51
C GLU A 178 -17.94 -15.34 -0.20
#